data_93c27de361858778d7a3fc6614000f83
#
_entry.id   93c27de361858778d7a3fc6614000f83
#
_cell.length_a   1.000
_cell.length_b   1.000
_cell.length_c   1.000
_cell.angle_alpha   90.00
_cell.angle_beta   90.00
_cell.angle_gamma   90.00
#
_symmetry.space_group_name_H-M   'P 1'
#
loop_
_entity.id
_entity.type
_entity.pdbx_description
1 polymer ?
#
loop_
_entity_poly.entity_id
_entity_poly.type
_entity_poly.pdbx_seq_one_letter_code
_entity_poly.pdbx_strand_id
1 'polypeptide(L)'
;MRGLLSLIGFSALLSAAVVLDRIAVIAGNHVIKASDIDRDIRLTDFLNRAQLNFNASAKRESAERLIAQQIIRDEIVSGGYRRPPESEAAQLEAQLLRDRFGGSQERLRQDLERYRLTQAELREQLLWQITVLQFINQRFQGGIVVTDEDARSYYDQHTADLKREYPKDSSFDALEPKIRSSLEGERINQSFNEWLDQARKSERVEFKQGAFAEKGVQ
;
A
#
# COMPACT_ATOMS: atom_id res chain seq x y z
N MET A 1 60.71 -46.85 -12.04
CA MET A 1 60.05 -45.93 -13.00
C MET A 1 58.88 -45.30 -12.27
N ARG A 2 59.01 -44.01 -11.95
CA ARG A 2 58.03 -43.25 -11.11
C ARG A 2 57.10 -42.47 -12.06
N GLY A 3 55.81 -42.83 -12.04
CA GLY A 3 54.81 -42.09 -12.80
C GLY A 3 54.25 -40.95 -11.96
N LEU A 4 54.43 -39.70 -12.39
CA LEU A 4 53.84 -38.50 -11.85
C LEU A 4 52.40 -38.35 -12.38
N LEU A 5 51.40 -38.48 -11.53
CA LEU A 5 50.02 -38.07 -11.85
C LEU A 5 49.89 -36.55 -11.59
N SER A 6 49.73 -35.78 -12.67
CA SER A 6 49.44 -34.35 -12.62
C SER A 6 47.95 -34.16 -12.41
N LEU A 7 47.53 -33.62 -11.24
CA LEU A 7 46.14 -33.27 -10.92
C LEU A 7 45.88 -31.87 -11.48
N ILE A 8 45.15 -31.78 -12.58
CA ILE A 8 44.70 -30.48 -13.14
C ILE A 8 43.46 -30.07 -12.37
N GLY A 9 43.60 -29.10 -11.45
CA GLY A 9 42.52 -28.48 -10.74
C GLY A 9 41.70 -27.56 -11.68
N PHE A 10 40.46 -27.97 -11.96
CA PHE A 10 39.50 -27.16 -12.71
C PHE A 10 38.84 -26.15 -11.75
N SER A 11 39.36 -24.92 -11.73
CA SER A 11 38.74 -23.81 -10.99
C SER A 11 37.51 -23.34 -11.74
N ALA A 12 36.32 -23.72 -11.30
CA ALA A 12 35.04 -23.16 -11.77
C ALA A 12 34.91 -21.71 -11.27
N LEU A 13 35.09 -20.77 -12.15
CA LEU A 13 34.73 -19.36 -11.91
C LEU A 13 33.20 -19.26 -11.83
N LEU A 14 32.64 -19.18 -10.63
CA LEU A 14 31.25 -18.77 -10.44
C LEU A 14 31.14 -17.29 -10.82
N SER A 15 30.70 -17.02 -12.03
CA SER A 15 30.26 -15.69 -12.43
C SER A 15 28.96 -15.38 -11.69
N ALA A 16 29.02 -14.62 -10.61
CA ALA A 16 27.83 -14.04 -10.01
C ALA A 16 27.19 -13.10 -11.05
N ALA A 17 26.05 -13.51 -11.62
CA ALA A 17 25.27 -12.64 -12.49
C ALA A 17 24.79 -11.46 -11.65
N VAL A 18 25.32 -10.28 -11.91
CA VAL A 18 24.79 -9.03 -11.35
C VAL A 18 23.42 -8.82 -11.95
N VAL A 19 22.37 -9.07 -11.17
CA VAL A 19 21.00 -8.75 -11.58
C VAL A 19 20.85 -7.24 -11.50
N LEU A 20 20.99 -6.58 -12.65
CA LEU A 20 20.70 -5.16 -12.78
C LEU A 20 19.19 -4.96 -12.66
N ASP A 21 18.78 -4.27 -11.59
CA ASP A 21 17.37 -3.90 -11.40
C ASP A 21 16.95 -2.87 -12.46
N ARG A 22 15.81 -3.13 -13.12
CA ARG A 22 15.39 -2.30 -14.24
C ARG A 22 14.55 -1.12 -13.75
N ILE A 23 14.78 0.05 -14.34
CA ILE A 23 13.88 1.17 -14.19
C ILE A 23 12.55 0.83 -14.86
N ALA A 24 11.45 0.92 -14.11
CA ALA A 24 10.11 0.69 -14.59
C ALA A 24 9.37 2.00 -14.87
N VAL A 25 9.51 2.99 -13.99
CA VAL A 25 8.87 4.30 -14.13
C VAL A 25 9.84 5.39 -13.70
N ILE A 26 9.79 6.53 -14.39
CA ILE A 26 10.35 7.80 -13.94
C ILE A 26 9.17 8.71 -13.64
N ALA A 27 9.05 9.19 -12.39
CA ALA A 27 8.03 10.12 -11.94
C ALA A 27 8.73 11.36 -11.38
N GLY A 28 8.68 12.47 -12.12
CA GLY A 28 9.46 13.67 -11.79
C GLY A 28 10.94 13.38 -11.62
N ASN A 29 11.43 13.58 -10.40
CA ASN A 29 12.83 13.30 -10.03
C ASN A 29 13.03 11.89 -9.41
N HIS A 30 12.00 11.06 -9.37
CA HIS A 30 12.02 9.75 -8.72
C HIS A 30 12.05 8.61 -9.72
N VAL A 31 12.71 7.54 -9.34
CA VAL A 31 12.81 6.31 -10.12
C VAL A 31 12.15 5.18 -9.37
N ILE A 32 11.19 4.52 -10.01
CA ILE A 32 10.55 3.29 -9.52
C ILE A 32 11.16 2.13 -10.33
N LYS A 33 11.68 1.14 -9.62
CA LYS A 33 12.33 -0.02 -10.21
C LYS A 33 11.34 -1.18 -10.35
N ALA A 34 11.69 -2.15 -11.16
CA ALA A 34 10.91 -3.38 -11.31
C ALA A 34 10.80 -4.17 -9.99
N SER A 35 11.85 -4.15 -9.17
CA SER A 35 11.83 -4.78 -7.84
C SER A 35 10.88 -4.08 -6.86
N ASP A 36 10.70 -2.77 -6.98
CA ASP A 36 9.76 -2.01 -6.13
C ASP A 36 8.32 -2.40 -6.48
N ILE A 37 8.01 -2.54 -7.77
CA ILE A 37 6.72 -3.03 -8.27
C ILE A 37 6.46 -4.45 -7.75
N ASP A 38 7.42 -5.35 -7.90
CA ASP A 38 7.29 -6.74 -7.43
C ASP A 38 7.09 -6.80 -5.90
N ARG A 39 7.72 -5.92 -5.14
CA ARG A 39 7.56 -5.80 -3.68
C ARG A 39 6.17 -5.27 -3.30
N ASP A 40 5.71 -4.22 -3.96
CA ASP A 40 4.37 -3.65 -3.73
C ASP A 40 3.26 -4.66 -4.02
N ILE A 41 3.38 -5.45 -5.11
CA ILE A 41 2.45 -6.54 -5.40
C ILE A 41 2.43 -7.55 -4.25
N ARG A 42 3.60 -8.04 -3.80
CA ARG A 42 3.67 -9.02 -2.71
C ARG A 42 3.05 -8.50 -1.42
N LEU A 43 3.34 -7.25 -1.04
CA LEU A 43 2.78 -6.62 0.14
C LEU A 43 1.26 -6.46 0.02
N THR A 44 0.77 -5.99 -1.13
CA THR A 44 -0.65 -5.83 -1.40
C THR A 44 -1.38 -7.16 -1.36
N ASP A 45 -0.86 -8.19 -2.03
CA ASP A 45 -1.46 -9.52 -2.08
C ASP A 45 -1.44 -10.20 -0.70
N PHE A 46 -0.34 -10.05 0.06
CA PHE A 46 -0.27 -10.54 1.45
C PHE A 46 -1.33 -9.90 2.33
N LEU A 47 -1.47 -8.59 2.30
CA LEU A 47 -2.43 -7.86 3.13
C LEU A 47 -3.88 -8.23 2.76
N ASN A 48 -4.16 -8.38 1.47
CA ASN A 48 -5.48 -8.74 0.94
C ASN A 48 -5.76 -10.25 0.94
N ARG A 49 -4.82 -11.10 1.36
CA ARG A 49 -4.91 -12.58 1.29
C ARG A 49 -5.16 -13.08 -0.13
N ALA A 50 -4.66 -12.36 -1.12
CA ALA A 50 -4.78 -12.71 -2.52
C ALA A 50 -3.64 -13.64 -2.98
N GLN A 51 -3.84 -14.32 -4.10
CA GLN A 51 -2.77 -15.06 -4.74
C GLN A 51 -1.83 -14.11 -5.47
N LEU A 52 -0.52 -14.40 -5.43
CA LEU A 52 0.49 -13.61 -6.11
C LEU A 52 0.22 -13.53 -7.62
N ASN A 53 0.10 -12.31 -8.12
CA ASN A 53 -0.17 -12.05 -9.53
C ASN A 53 0.80 -11.00 -10.08
N PHE A 54 1.69 -11.40 -10.98
CA PHE A 54 2.70 -10.54 -11.61
C PHE A 54 2.42 -10.29 -13.10
N ASN A 55 1.16 -10.40 -13.55
CA ASN A 55 0.81 -10.07 -14.92
C ASN A 55 0.99 -8.57 -15.23
N ALA A 56 0.89 -8.19 -16.49
CA ALA A 56 1.12 -6.82 -16.93
C ALA A 56 0.16 -5.81 -16.28
N SER A 57 -1.12 -6.18 -16.04
CA SER A 57 -2.11 -5.32 -15.35
C SER A 57 -1.73 -5.09 -13.90
N ALA A 58 -1.45 -6.15 -13.13
CA ALA A 58 -1.05 -6.05 -11.74
C ALA A 58 0.22 -5.21 -11.55
N LYS A 59 1.21 -5.38 -12.45
CA LYS A 59 2.41 -4.53 -12.46
C LYS A 59 2.09 -3.07 -12.76
N ARG A 60 1.18 -2.81 -13.69
CA ARG A 60 0.77 -1.44 -14.02
C ARG A 60 0.04 -0.78 -12.87
N GLU A 61 -0.88 -1.46 -12.23
CA GLU A 61 -1.61 -0.99 -11.06
C GLU A 61 -0.66 -0.72 -9.88
N SER A 62 0.31 -1.60 -9.64
CA SER A 62 1.35 -1.40 -8.64
C SER A 62 2.19 -0.15 -8.95
N ALA A 63 2.59 0.04 -10.20
CA ALA A 63 3.33 1.22 -10.61
C ALA A 63 2.55 2.51 -10.37
N GLU A 64 1.26 2.55 -10.68
CA GLU A 64 0.40 3.72 -10.40
C GLU A 64 0.26 3.97 -8.88
N ARG A 65 0.12 2.92 -8.06
CA ARG A 65 0.14 3.07 -6.59
C ARG A 65 1.46 3.65 -6.09
N LEU A 66 2.59 3.19 -6.61
CA LEU A 66 3.92 3.69 -6.21
C LEU A 66 4.13 5.14 -6.63
N ILE A 67 3.62 5.56 -7.80
CA ILE A 67 3.62 6.96 -8.22
C ILE A 67 2.80 7.81 -7.24
N ALA A 68 1.58 7.37 -6.90
CA ALA A 68 0.73 8.06 -5.93
C ALA A 68 1.41 8.15 -4.56
N GLN A 69 2.04 7.08 -4.10
CA GLN A 69 2.81 7.07 -2.85
C GLN A 69 3.97 8.08 -2.90
N GLN A 70 4.64 8.22 -4.03
CA GLN A 70 5.74 9.19 -4.16
C GLN A 70 5.24 10.63 -4.08
N ILE A 71 4.14 10.96 -4.75
CA ILE A 71 3.49 12.27 -4.68
C ILE A 71 3.11 12.61 -3.22
N ILE A 72 2.54 11.64 -2.50
CA ILE A 72 2.16 11.82 -1.09
C ILE A 72 3.40 12.02 -0.22
N ARG A 73 4.51 11.26 -0.45
CA ARG A 73 5.76 11.41 0.28
C ARG A 73 6.35 12.81 0.12
N ASP A 74 6.37 13.30 -1.11
CA ASP A 74 6.89 14.63 -1.42
C ASP A 74 6.06 15.74 -0.75
N GLU A 75 4.74 15.61 -0.76
CA GLU A 75 3.85 16.53 -0.04
C GLU A 75 4.05 16.48 1.48
N ILE A 76 4.19 15.28 2.06
CA ILE A 76 4.45 15.12 3.50
C ILE A 76 5.76 15.81 3.89
N VAL A 77 6.80 15.67 3.07
CA VAL A 77 8.12 16.28 3.33
C VAL A 77 8.06 17.80 3.15
N SER A 78 7.54 18.29 2.02
CA SER A 78 7.49 19.71 1.69
C SER A 78 6.54 20.50 2.59
N GLY A 79 5.41 19.90 2.97
CA GLY A 79 4.42 20.49 3.87
C GLY A 79 4.75 20.37 5.36
N GLY A 80 5.83 19.66 5.72
CA GLY A 80 6.25 19.50 7.12
C GLY A 80 5.26 18.70 7.98
N TYR A 81 4.50 17.79 7.38
CA TYR A 81 3.53 17.00 8.11
C TYR A 81 4.21 16.03 9.07
N ARG A 82 3.59 15.87 10.26
CA ARG A 82 4.12 14.99 11.29
C ARG A 82 3.99 13.52 10.87
N ARG A 83 5.06 12.77 11.09
CA ARG A 83 5.06 11.31 10.90
C ARG A 83 4.71 10.59 12.20
N PRO A 84 4.01 9.44 12.13
CA PRO A 84 3.75 8.61 13.30
C PRO A 84 5.04 8.01 13.84
N PRO A 85 5.11 7.73 15.16
CA PRO A 85 6.21 6.97 15.72
C PRO A 85 6.15 5.49 15.28
N GLU A 86 7.29 4.83 15.20
CA GLU A 86 7.39 3.42 14.82
C GLU A 86 6.59 2.47 15.73
N SER A 87 6.36 2.89 16.98
CA SER A 87 5.55 2.13 17.94
C SER A 87 4.11 1.90 17.47
N GLU A 88 3.53 2.79 16.66
CA GLU A 88 2.20 2.61 16.09
C GLU A 88 2.17 1.46 15.07
N ALA A 89 3.20 1.35 14.23
CA ALA A 89 3.34 0.23 13.32
C ALA A 89 3.50 -1.11 14.07
N ALA A 90 4.24 -1.11 15.18
CA ALA A 90 4.39 -2.29 16.02
C ALA A 90 3.05 -2.72 16.68
N GLN A 91 2.21 -1.77 17.08
CA GLN A 91 0.88 -2.06 17.61
C GLN A 91 -0.04 -2.67 16.55
N LEU A 92 -0.02 -2.11 15.33
CA LEU A 92 -0.81 -2.61 14.20
C LEU A 92 -0.33 -4.02 13.76
N GLU A 93 0.98 -4.26 13.77
CA GLU A 93 1.54 -5.59 13.53
C GLU A 93 1.10 -6.60 14.60
N ALA A 94 1.13 -6.19 15.88
CA ALA A 94 0.65 -7.04 16.97
C ALA A 94 -0.86 -7.33 16.88
N GLN A 95 -1.65 -6.39 16.40
CA GLN A 95 -3.06 -6.61 16.12
C GLN A 95 -3.24 -7.60 14.97
N LEU A 96 -2.57 -7.39 13.84
CA LEU A 96 -2.57 -8.30 12.69
C LEU A 96 -2.19 -9.73 13.13
N LEU A 97 -1.17 -9.85 13.98
CA LEU A 97 -0.71 -11.13 14.51
C LEU A 97 -1.81 -11.84 15.30
N ARG A 98 -2.52 -11.12 16.18
CA ARG A 98 -3.65 -11.70 16.94
C ARG A 98 -4.81 -12.10 16.04
N ASP A 99 -5.25 -11.17 15.19
CA ASP A 99 -6.50 -11.31 14.45
C ASP A 99 -6.39 -12.32 13.29
N ARG A 100 -5.22 -12.37 12.65
CA ARG A 100 -5.02 -13.23 11.47
C ARG A 100 -4.28 -14.53 11.79
N PHE A 101 -3.38 -14.52 12.75
CA PHE A 101 -2.48 -15.65 13.03
C PHE A 101 -2.68 -16.26 14.42
N GLY A 102 -3.68 -15.79 15.18
CA GLY A 102 -3.95 -16.28 16.53
C GLY A 102 -2.78 -16.08 17.51
N GLY A 103 -2.00 -15.02 17.32
CA GLY A 103 -0.83 -14.69 18.12
C GLY A 103 0.44 -15.49 17.78
N SER A 104 0.43 -16.35 16.77
CA SER A 104 1.57 -17.19 16.41
C SER A 104 2.54 -16.48 15.47
N GLN A 105 3.71 -16.11 15.98
CA GLN A 105 4.82 -15.55 15.21
C GLN A 105 5.29 -16.50 14.10
N GLU A 106 5.30 -17.80 14.38
CA GLU A 106 5.73 -18.81 13.41
C GLU A 106 4.78 -18.86 12.19
N ARG A 107 3.46 -18.77 12.41
CA ARG A 107 2.49 -18.71 11.30
C ARG A 107 2.65 -17.43 10.47
N LEU A 108 2.89 -16.30 11.13
CA LEU A 108 3.17 -15.05 10.43
C LEU A 108 4.43 -15.17 9.58
N ARG A 109 5.52 -15.72 10.14
CA ARG A 109 6.78 -15.91 9.42
C ARG A 109 6.60 -16.80 8.18
N GLN A 110 5.94 -17.96 8.35
CA GLN A 110 5.66 -18.88 7.25
C GLN A 110 4.81 -18.25 6.14
N ASP A 111 3.80 -17.44 6.51
CA ASP A 111 2.97 -16.77 5.54
C ASP A 111 3.74 -15.66 4.80
N LEU A 112 4.58 -14.89 5.50
CA LEU A 112 5.47 -13.91 4.87
C LEU A 112 6.45 -14.56 3.88
N GLU A 113 7.04 -15.71 4.25
CA GLU A 113 7.93 -16.49 3.37
C GLU A 113 7.24 -16.92 2.07
N ARG A 114 5.97 -17.32 2.13
CA ARG A 114 5.18 -17.68 0.93
C ARG A 114 5.04 -16.52 -0.04
N TYR A 115 4.96 -15.27 0.48
CA TYR A 115 4.93 -14.06 -0.33
C TYR A 115 6.33 -13.50 -0.60
N ARG A 116 7.40 -14.16 -0.11
CA ARG A 116 8.79 -13.68 -0.19
C ARG A 116 8.96 -12.29 0.41
N LEU A 117 8.37 -12.09 1.58
CA LEU A 117 8.42 -10.87 2.37
C LEU A 117 9.16 -11.10 3.67
N THR A 118 9.76 -10.04 4.16
CA THR A 118 10.34 -9.95 5.51
C THR A 118 9.36 -9.26 6.47
N GLN A 119 9.52 -9.50 7.76
CA GLN A 119 8.76 -8.80 8.79
C GLN A 119 9.07 -7.29 8.81
N ALA A 120 10.30 -6.90 8.44
CA ALA A 120 10.69 -5.50 8.32
C ALA A 120 9.92 -4.79 7.21
N GLU A 121 9.78 -5.41 6.04
CA GLU A 121 8.97 -4.86 4.92
C GLU A 121 7.50 -4.74 5.29
N LEU A 122 6.93 -5.71 6.01
CA LEU A 122 5.57 -5.61 6.54
C LEU A 122 5.43 -4.41 7.48
N ARG A 123 6.36 -4.25 8.43
CA ARG A 123 6.31 -3.14 9.40
C ARG A 123 6.47 -1.77 8.72
N GLU A 124 7.36 -1.66 7.74
CA GLU A 124 7.50 -0.44 6.93
C GLU A 124 6.19 -0.10 6.20
N GLN A 125 5.54 -1.10 5.61
CA GLN A 125 4.25 -0.90 4.94
C GLN A 125 3.14 -0.48 5.90
N LEU A 126 3.07 -1.07 7.10
CA LEU A 126 2.10 -0.68 8.13
C LEU A 126 2.35 0.75 8.60
N LEU A 127 3.61 1.13 8.83
CA LEU A 127 3.98 2.50 9.17
C LEU A 127 3.58 3.48 8.07
N TRP A 128 3.79 3.10 6.81
CA TRP A 128 3.38 3.90 5.67
C TRP A 128 1.85 4.11 5.62
N GLN A 129 1.06 3.07 5.85
CA GLN A 129 -0.41 3.18 5.89
C GLN A 129 -0.87 4.17 6.97
N ILE A 130 -0.31 4.08 8.19
CA ILE A 130 -0.62 5.02 9.27
C ILE A 130 -0.20 6.45 8.88
N THR A 131 0.97 6.59 8.26
CA THR A 131 1.49 7.89 7.80
C THR A 131 0.53 8.56 6.81
N VAL A 132 0.03 7.80 5.83
CA VAL A 132 -0.95 8.31 4.85
C VAL A 132 -2.26 8.71 5.53
N LEU A 133 -2.79 7.89 6.44
CA LEU A 133 -4.00 8.22 7.19
C LEU A 133 -3.84 9.49 8.03
N GLN A 134 -2.72 9.64 8.72
CA GLN A 134 -2.44 10.87 9.49
C GLN A 134 -2.28 12.10 8.59
N PHE A 135 -1.60 11.95 7.46
CA PHE A 135 -1.48 13.01 6.46
C PHE A 135 -2.85 13.47 5.94
N ILE A 136 -3.72 12.52 5.55
CA ILE A 136 -5.06 12.81 5.07
C ILE A 136 -5.85 13.60 6.12
N ASN A 137 -5.84 13.15 7.38
CA ASN A 137 -6.55 13.83 8.46
C ASN A 137 -5.97 15.24 8.71
N GLN A 138 -4.64 15.39 8.82
CA GLN A 138 -4.01 16.67 9.08
C GLN A 138 -4.27 17.71 7.99
N ARG A 139 -4.32 17.27 6.72
CA ARG A 139 -4.46 18.17 5.58
C ARG A 139 -5.92 18.51 5.26
N PHE A 140 -6.83 17.55 5.32
CA PHE A 140 -8.17 17.69 4.71
C PHE A 140 -9.29 17.80 5.74
N GLN A 141 -9.14 17.27 6.97
CA GLN A 141 -10.22 17.30 7.97
C GLN A 141 -10.65 18.71 8.34
N GLY A 142 -9.71 19.66 8.48
CA GLY A 142 -10.00 21.02 8.95
C GLY A 142 -10.89 21.86 8.03
N GLY A 143 -11.07 21.44 6.76
CA GLY A 143 -11.93 22.11 5.78
C GLY A 143 -13.32 21.49 5.62
N ILE A 144 -13.62 20.40 6.32
CA ILE A 144 -14.86 19.66 6.15
C ILE A 144 -15.91 20.13 7.16
N VAL A 145 -17.09 20.49 6.64
CA VAL A 145 -18.27 20.85 7.43
C VAL A 145 -19.43 19.95 7.00
N VAL A 146 -20.02 19.24 7.94
CA VAL A 146 -21.27 18.47 7.76
C VAL A 146 -22.39 19.21 8.49
N THR A 147 -23.38 19.71 7.76
CA THR A 147 -24.52 20.42 8.31
C THR A 147 -25.59 19.46 8.83
N ASP A 148 -26.56 19.96 9.61
CA ASP A 148 -27.73 19.20 10.04
C ASP A 148 -28.57 18.76 8.84
N GLU A 149 -28.66 19.62 7.81
CA GLU A 149 -29.36 19.33 6.56
C GLU A 149 -28.70 18.18 5.79
N ASP A 150 -27.37 18.16 5.71
CA ASP A 150 -26.61 17.04 5.11
C ASP A 150 -26.94 15.72 5.80
N ALA A 151 -26.88 15.70 7.13
CA ALA A 151 -27.12 14.50 7.91
C ALA A 151 -28.59 14.02 7.76
N ARG A 152 -29.55 14.94 7.74
CA ARG A 152 -30.95 14.62 7.54
C ARG A 152 -31.22 14.09 6.13
N SER A 153 -30.68 14.74 5.12
CA SER A 153 -30.79 14.33 3.72
C SER A 153 -30.23 12.92 3.50
N TYR A 154 -29.05 12.63 4.08
CA TYR A 154 -28.46 11.31 4.03
C TYR A 154 -29.37 10.24 4.67
N TYR A 155 -29.88 10.53 5.87
CA TYR A 155 -30.79 9.61 6.56
C TYR A 155 -32.04 9.31 5.73
N ASP A 156 -32.68 10.33 5.15
CA ASP A 156 -33.90 10.17 4.36
C ASP A 156 -33.66 9.34 3.10
N GLN A 157 -32.51 9.55 2.42
CA GLN A 157 -32.13 8.79 1.23
C GLN A 157 -31.75 7.32 1.53
N HIS A 158 -31.21 7.03 2.72
CA HIS A 158 -30.69 5.70 3.07
C HIS A 158 -31.50 4.97 4.15
N THR A 159 -32.71 5.47 4.45
CA THR A 159 -33.57 4.93 5.54
C THR A 159 -33.76 3.41 5.48
N ALA A 160 -33.95 2.84 4.28
CA ALA A 160 -34.17 1.41 4.12
C ALA A 160 -32.92 0.58 4.49
N ASP A 161 -31.75 1.07 4.12
CA ASP A 161 -30.46 0.40 4.40
C ASP A 161 -30.10 0.55 5.88
N LEU A 162 -30.28 1.74 6.44
CA LEU A 162 -30.06 2.03 7.84
C LEU A 162 -30.96 1.15 8.75
N LYS A 163 -32.21 0.94 8.39
CA LYS A 163 -33.11 0.03 9.13
C LYS A 163 -32.64 -1.43 9.09
N ARG A 164 -32.03 -1.87 8.00
CA ARG A 164 -31.47 -3.22 7.89
C ARG A 164 -30.22 -3.39 8.72
N GLU A 165 -29.36 -2.36 8.72
CA GLU A 165 -28.07 -2.38 9.42
C GLU A 165 -28.25 -2.19 10.94
N TYR A 166 -29.18 -1.31 11.34
CA TYR A 166 -29.47 -0.96 12.74
C TYR A 166 -30.91 -1.30 13.14
N PRO A 167 -31.28 -2.61 13.20
CA PRO A 167 -32.69 -3.02 13.42
C PRO A 167 -33.23 -2.70 14.81
N LYS A 168 -32.35 -2.46 15.81
CA LYS A 168 -32.74 -2.17 17.18
C LYS A 168 -33.17 -0.72 17.39
N ASP A 169 -32.45 0.21 16.78
CA ASP A 169 -32.78 1.62 16.81
C ASP A 169 -32.21 2.26 15.55
N SER A 170 -33.10 2.57 14.62
CA SER A 170 -32.81 3.21 13.36
C SER A 170 -33.35 4.66 13.29
N SER A 171 -33.67 5.25 14.44
CA SER A 171 -34.09 6.64 14.51
C SER A 171 -32.96 7.58 14.05
N PHE A 172 -33.34 8.74 13.52
CA PHE A 172 -32.33 9.74 13.11
C PHE A 172 -31.44 10.12 14.28
N ASP A 173 -32.00 10.41 15.44
CA ASP A 173 -31.27 10.91 16.60
C ASP A 173 -30.22 9.87 17.10
N ALA A 174 -30.54 8.58 17.02
CA ALA A 174 -29.60 7.50 17.37
C ALA A 174 -28.47 7.34 16.35
N LEU A 175 -28.76 7.61 15.07
CA LEU A 175 -27.81 7.40 13.98
C LEU A 175 -27.09 8.67 13.53
N GLU A 176 -27.55 9.87 13.92
CA GLU A 176 -26.96 11.15 13.52
C GLU A 176 -25.44 11.22 13.72
N PRO A 177 -24.85 10.83 14.88
CA PRO A 177 -23.40 10.89 15.06
C PRO A 177 -22.63 10.00 14.08
N LYS A 178 -23.20 8.83 13.74
CA LYS A 178 -22.60 7.91 12.76
C LYS A 178 -22.71 8.44 11.34
N ILE A 179 -23.87 8.99 11.00
CA ILE A 179 -24.11 9.61 9.69
C ILE A 179 -23.15 10.77 9.47
N ARG A 180 -22.98 11.64 10.46
CA ARG A 180 -22.01 12.74 10.39
C ARG A 180 -20.59 12.25 10.19
N SER A 181 -20.18 11.26 10.96
CA SER A 181 -18.84 10.66 10.83
C SER A 181 -18.63 10.02 9.46
N SER A 182 -19.63 9.34 8.91
CA SER A 182 -19.59 8.78 7.56
C SER A 182 -19.45 9.85 6.49
N LEU A 183 -20.28 10.87 6.53
CA LEU A 183 -20.25 12.00 5.59
C LEU A 183 -18.93 12.79 5.69
N GLU A 184 -18.41 13.00 6.89
CA GLU A 184 -17.10 13.62 7.11
C GLU A 184 -15.99 12.79 6.43
N GLY A 185 -15.97 11.48 6.67
CA GLY A 185 -15.01 10.56 6.05
C GLY A 185 -15.11 10.54 4.52
N GLU A 186 -16.32 10.54 3.97
CA GLU A 186 -16.56 10.60 2.52
C GLU A 186 -16.02 11.90 1.91
N ARG A 187 -16.29 13.05 2.52
CA ARG A 187 -15.82 14.38 2.06
C ARG A 187 -14.29 14.50 2.18
N ILE A 188 -13.70 13.97 3.24
CA ILE A 188 -12.24 13.90 3.39
C ILE A 188 -11.64 13.08 2.26
N ASN A 189 -12.18 11.88 1.99
CA ASN A 189 -11.70 11.01 0.93
C ASN A 189 -11.87 11.65 -0.45
N GLN A 190 -12.98 12.32 -0.70
CA GLN A 190 -13.21 13.06 -1.95
C GLN A 190 -12.15 14.14 -2.13
N SER A 191 -11.95 15.00 -1.14
CA SER A 191 -10.96 16.09 -1.19
C SER A 191 -9.53 15.55 -1.40
N PHE A 192 -9.19 14.44 -0.75
CA PHE A 192 -7.91 13.78 -0.95
C PHE A 192 -7.76 13.25 -2.37
N ASN A 193 -8.77 12.56 -2.91
CA ASN A 193 -8.73 12.00 -4.26
C ASN A 193 -8.62 13.12 -5.32
N GLU A 194 -9.38 14.19 -5.18
CA GLU A 194 -9.31 15.35 -6.07
C GLU A 194 -7.92 15.99 -6.06
N TRP A 195 -7.35 16.18 -4.88
CA TRP A 195 -5.98 16.67 -4.73
C TRP A 195 -4.95 15.73 -5.39
N LEU A 196 -5.05 14.43 -5.12
CA LEU A 196 -4.12 13.45 -5.67
C LEU A 196 -4.20 13.37 -7.19
N ASP A 197 -5.40 13.42 -7.74
CA ASP A 197 -5.63 13.43 -9.20
C ASP A 197 -5.02 14.68 -9.85
N GLN A 198 -5.16 15.85 -9.23
CA GLN A 198 -4.55 17.09 -9.71
C GLN A 198 -3.01 17.03 -9.64
N ALA A 199 -2.47 16.58 -8.51
CA ALA A 199 -1.03 16.40 -8.33
C ALA A 199 -0.48 15.40 -9.36
N ARG A 200 -1.19 14.28 -9.58
CA ARG A 200 -0.80 13.27 -10.57
C ARG A 200 -0.79 13.79 -12.00
N LYS A 201 -1.74 14.64 -12.38
CA LYS A 201 -1.80 15.29 -13.71
C LYS A 201 -0.65 16.27 -13.92
N SER A 202 -0.16 16.89 -12.84
CA SER A 202 0.94 17.85 -12.88
C SER A 202 2.31 17.15 -12.92
N GLU A 203 2.36 15.86 -12.55
CA GLU A 203 3.59 15.09 -12.49
C GLU A 203 3.98 14.54 -13.88
N ARG A 204 5.25 14.74 -14.26
CA ARG A 204 5.78 14.14 -15.47
C ARG A 204 6.11 12.67 -15.23
N VAL A 205 5.38 11.77 -15.87
CA VAL A 205 5.58 10.32 -15.70
C VAL A 205 5.91 9.63 -17.01
N GLU A 206 6.96 8.82 -16.98
CA GLU A 206 7.42 8.03 -18.11
C GLU A 206 7.49 6.54 -17.71
N PHE A 207 6.72 5.70 -18.39
CA PHE A 207 6.74 4.24 -18.23
C PHE A 207 7.74 3.60 -19.19
N LYS A 208 8.65 2.79 -18.66
CA LYS A 208 9.60 2.02 -19.47
C LYS A 208 8.99 0.66 -19.82
N GLN A 209 8.48 0.53 -21.01
CA GLN A 209 7.65 -0.61 -21.46
C GLN A 209 8.26 -2.00 -21.20
N GLY A 210 9.58 -2.16 -21.32
CA GLY A 210 10.27 -3.42 -21.06
C GLY A 210 10.15 -3.97 -19.63
N ALA A 211 9.77 -3.13 -18.64
CA ALA A 211 9.60 -3.55 -17.26
C ALA A 211 8.24 -4.23 -17.00
N PHE A 212 7.25 -4.00 -17.87
CA PHE A 212 5.88 -4.52 -17.76
C PHE A 212 5.62 -5.74 -18.64
N ALA A 213 6.57 -6.10 -19.50
CA ALA A 213 6.47 -7.31 -20.30
C ALA A 213 6.42 -8.55 -19.39
N GLU A 214 5.58 -9.50 -19.75
CA GLU A 214 5.60 -10.82 -19.12
C GLU A 214 6.98 -11.43 -19.35
N LYS A 215 7.60 -11.98 -18.30
CA LYS A 215 8.78 -12.82 -18.50
C LYS A 215 8.31 -14.02 -19.27
N GLY A 216 8.61 -14.06 -20.58
CA GLY A 216 8.38 -15.26 -21.38
C GLY A 216 8.96 -16.47 -20.63
N VAL A 217 8.13 -17.46 -20.45
CA VAL A 217 8.56 -18.77 -19.96
C VAL A 217 9.53 -19.30 -21.01
N GLN A 218 10.85 -19.21 -20.69
CA GLN A 218 11.89 -19.97 -21.39
C GLN A 218 12.15 -21.25 -20.64
#